data_4220220fa42c2fe706ab9499ca797b02
#
_entry.id   4220220fa42c2fe706ab9499ca797b02
#
_cell.length_a   1.000
_cell.length_b   1.000
_cell.length_c   1.000
_cell.angle_alpha   90.00
_cell.angle_beta   90.00
_cell.angle_gamma   90.00
#
_symmetry.space_group_name_H-M   'P 1'
#
loop_
_entity.id
_entity.type
_entity.pdbx_description
1 polymer ?
#
loop_
_entity_poly.entity_id
_entity_poly.type
_entity_poly.pdbx_seq_one_letter_code
_entity_poly.pdbx_strand_id
1 'polypeptide(L)'
;MAKKFDKDSFSGTLIVVLVVSLICSIIVAGAVVGLKPIQEKQKLQDKQGYILSVAGLMDKNTDISKTFAERIEQRVVDLATGEYVADAPKDFSARVAGKDPAQSIQIKPEDDLAGIKSRAKYTEVYLVKGEDGKVSQIILPMHGNGLWSVMYGFVAIQPDGNTINGINYYDQGETPGLGGEIGNPLWQQKFVGKKLFNEQGKFALHVGKGASSDKEHGVDALSGASLTSKGVQGSFDYWFGENGYIPYLNKLKSAGAQ
;
A
#
# COMPACT_ATOMS: atom_id res chain seq x y z
N MET A 1 -64.69 -2.91 13.97
CA MET A 1 -63.76 -2.19 14.85
C MET A 1 -62.33 -2.54 14.42
N ALA A 2 -61.53 -1.60 13.93
CA ALA A 2 -60.14 -1.85 13.60
C ALA A 2 -59.37 -2.12 14.88
N LYS A 3 -58.69 -3.26 14.96
CA LYS A 3 -57.87 -3.65 16.11
C LYS A 3 -56.75 -2.60 16.27
N LYS A 4 -56.76 -1.88 17.39
CA LYS A 4 -55.76 -0.84 17.66
C LYS A 4 -54.39 -1.49 17.64
N PHE A 5 -53.43 -0.94 16.86
CA PHE A 5 -52.05 -1.44 16.80
C PHE A 5 -51.40 -1.30 18.19
N ASP A 6 -51.05 -2.42 18.78
CA ASP A 6 -50.34 -2.45 20.04
C ASP A 6 -48.84 -2.67 19.78
N LYS A 7 -48.08 -1.58 19.90
CA LYS A 7 -46.62 -1.59 19.64
C LYS A 7 -45.85 -2.48 20.65
N ASP A 8 -46.41 -2.73 21.84
CA ASP A 8 -45.75 -3.46 22.90
C ASP A 8 -46.10 -4.97 22.86
N SER A 9 -46.97 -5.37 21.94
CA SER A 9 -47.19 -6.80 21.60
C SER A 9 -45.99 -7.35 20.82
N PHE A 10 -45.76 -8.67 20.91
CA PHE A 10 -44.70 -9.35 20.12
C PHE A 10 -44.73 -9.02 18.64
N SER A 11 -45.92 -9.08 18.01
CA SER A 11 -46.11 -8.73 16.61
C SER A 11 -45.91 -7.23 16.35
N GLY A 12 -46.34 -6.38 17.27
CA GLY A 12 -46.16 -4.93 17.19
C GLY A 12 -44.68 -4.53 17.23
N THR A 13 -43.95 -5.08 18.20
CA THR A 13 -42.50 -4.87 18.31
C THR A 13 -41.75 -5.34 17.06
N LEU A 14 -42.10 -6.54 16.54
CA LEU A 14 -41.48 -7.06 15.31
C LEU A 14 -41.72 -6.11 14.11
N ILE A 15 -42.95 -5.63 13.91
CA ILE A 15 -43.28 -4.70 12.84
C ILE A 15 -42.50 -3.40 12.98
N VAL A 16 -42.45 -2.82 14.19
CA VAL A 16 -41.70 -1.56 14.43
C VAL A 16 -40.24 -1.74 14.13
N VAL A 17 -39.60 -2.83 14.59
CA VAL A 17 -38.17 -3.09 14.33
C VAL A 17 -37.92 -3.25 12.83
N LEU A 18 -38.75 -4.02 12.11
CA LEU A 18 -38.61 -4.19 10.66
C LEU A 18 -38.77 -2.88 9.90
N VAL A 19 -39.77 -2.06 10.26
CA VAL A 19 -39.98 -0.77 9.58
C VAL A 19 -38.83 0.18 9.84
N VAL A 20 -38.37 0.31 11.08
CA VAL A 20 -37.22 1.17 11.41
C VAL A 20 -35.96 0.69 10.70
N SER A 21 -35.68 -0.62 10.72
CA SER A 21 -34.53 -1.21 10.02
C SER A 21 -34.59 -0.94 8.51
N LEU A 22 -35.79 -1.08 7.90
CA LEU A 22 -35.98 -0.82 6.48
C LEU A 22 -35.72 0.66 6.14
N ILE A 23 -36.29 1.58 6.91
CA ILE A 23 -36.06 3.02 6.71
C ILE A 23 -34.59 3.38 6.84
N CYS A 24 -33.94 2.91 7.92
CA CYS A 24 -32.49 3.14 8.11
C CYS A 24 -31.67 2.55 6.96
N SER A 25 -32.00 1.34 6.49
CA SER A 25 -31.31 0.68 5.38
C SER A 25 -31.45 1.48 4.07
N ILE A 26 -32.64 2.00 3.78
CA ILE A 26 -32.88 2.83 2.57
C ILE A 26 -32.07 4.13 2.63
N ILE A 27 -32.04 4.81 3.79
CA ILE A 27 -31.28 6.04 3.97
C ILE A 27 -29.79 5.78 3.79
N VAL A 28 -29.24 4.76 4.46
CA VAL A 28 -27.83 4.41 4.37
C VAL A 28 -27.45 3.98 2.96
N ALA A 29 -28.24 3.09 2.33
CA ALA A 29 -27.98 2.65 0.96
C ALA A 29 -28.05 3.82 -0.05
N GLY A 30 -29.03 4.70 0.09
CA GLY A 30 -29.15 5.90 -0.75
C GLY A 30 -27.95 6.83 -0.59
N ALA A 31 -27.48 7.07 0.64
CA ALA A 31 -26.30 7.86 0.91
C ALA A 31 -25.03 7.21 0.32
N VAL A 32 -24.83 5.90 0.51
CA VAL A 32 -23.68 5.17 -0.04
C VAL A 32 -23.63 5.26 -1.57
N VAL A 33 -24.75 4.99 -2.23
CA VAL A 33 -24.83 5.04 -3.71
C VAL A 33 -24.63 6.46 -4.23
N GLY A 34 -25.27 7.45 -3.60
CA GLY A 34 -25.16 8.85 -4.01
C GLY A 34 -23.76 9.45 -3.81
N LEU A 35 -23.05 9.04 -2.76
CA LEU A 35 -21.71 9.53 -2.45
C LEU A 35 -20.58 8.75 -3.14
N LYS A 36 -20.87 7.59 -3.72
CA LYS A 36 -19.86 6.71 -4.33
C LYS A 36 -18.94 7.42 -5.35
N PRO A 37 -19.45 8.23 -6.31
CA PRO A 37 -18.58 8.91 -7.28
C PRO A 37 -17.61 9.90 -6.60
N ILE A 38 -18.09 10.60 -5.57
CA ILE A 38 -17.28 11.56 -4.80
C ILE A 38 -16.18 10.81 -4.04
N GLN A 39 -16.53 9.69 -3.40
CA GLN A 39 -15.58 8.84 -2.68
C GLN A 39 -14.52 8.24 -3.61
N GLU A 40 -14.88 7.81 -4.81
CA GLU A 40 -13.93 7.27 -5.78
C GLU A 40 -12.94 8.34 -6.25
N LYS A 41 -13.43 9.55 -6.53
CA LYS A 41 -12.57 10.69 -6.87
C LYS A 41 -11.62 11.03 -5.72
N GLN A 42 -12.13 11.09 -4.49
CA GLN A 42 -11.32 11.38 -3.32
C GLN A 42 -10.25 10.31 -3.10
N LYS A 43 -10.59 9.02 -3.18
CA LYS A 43 -9.62 7.93 -3.06
C LYS A 43 -8.51 8.00 -4.10
N LEU A 44 -8.84 8.42 -5.33
CA LEU A 44 -7.82 8.61 -6.36
C LEU A 44 -6.87 9.76 -6.01
N GLN A 45 -7.42 10.89 -5.56
CA GLN A 45 -6.63 12.04 -5.12
C GLN A 45 -5.76 11.71 -3.91
N ASP A 46 -6.31 10.98 -2.93
CA ASP A 46 -5.57 10.54 -1.75
C ASP A 46 -4.40 9.63 -2.16
N LYS A 47 -4.64 8.65 -3.05
CA LYS A 47 -3.58 7.77 -3.56
C LYS A 47 -2.48 8.57 -4.25
N GLN A 48 -2.84 9.53 -5.11
CA GLN A 48 -1.89 10.42 -5.78
C GLN A 48 -1.09 11.24 -4.76
N GLY A 49 -1.76 11.77 -3.74
CA GLY A 49 -1.13 12.50 -2.64
C GLY A 49 -0.11 11.65 -1.88
N TYR A 50 -0.43 10.39 -1.56
CA TYR A 50 0.50 9.48 -0.89
C TYR A 50 1.73 9.17 -1.76
N ILE A 51 1.54 8.99 -3.07
CA ILE A 51 2.64 8.77 -4.01
C ILE A 51 3.54 10.01 -4.09
N LEU A 52 2.97 11.20 -4.21
CA LEU A 52 3.74 12.44 -4.20
C LEU A 52 4.44 12.69 -2.86
N SER A 53 3.80 12.34 -1.75
CA SER A 53 4.37 12.47 -0.41
C SER A 53 5.62 11.60 -0.25
N VAL A 54 5.55 10.32 -0.63
CA VAL A 54 6.71 9.42 -0.53
C VAL A 54 7.82 9.80 -1.49
N ALA A 55 7.49 10.45 -2.61
CA ALA A 55 8.47 11.03 -3.55
C ALA A 55 9.13 12.32 -3.04
N GLY A 56 8.65 12.90 -1.93
CA GLY A 56 9.10 14.21 -1.46
C GLY A 56 8.63 15.39 -2.32
N LEU A 57 7.54 15.22 -3.09
CA LEU A 57 6.98 16.21 -4.00
C LEU A 57 5.72 16.90 -3.42
N MET A 58 5.41 16.69 -2.15
CA MET A 58 4.26 17.30 -1.46
C MET A 58 4.71 18.47 -0.59
N ASP A 59 4.11 19.63 -0.81
CA ASP A 59 4.17 20.78 0.06
C ASP A 59 2.74 21.32 0.35
N LYS A 60 2.63 22.42 1.11
CA LYS A 60 1.33 23.00 1.51
C LYS A 60 0.49 23.53 0.34
N ASN A 61 1.11 23.82 -0.79
CA ASN A 61 0.47 24.47 -1.94
C ASN A 61 0.44 23.54 -3.17
N THR A 62 0.85 22.30 -3.04
CA THR A 62 0.94 21.35 -4.17
C THR A 62 -0.45 21.05 -4.73
N ASP A 63 -0.67 21.34 -6.01
CA ASP A 63 -1.79 20.80 -6.77
C ASP A 63 -1.51 19.33 -7.09
N ILE A 64 -2.15 18.44 -6.32
CA ILE A 64 -1.92 16.98 -6.38
C ILE A 64 -2.12 16.46 -7.80
N SER A 65 -3.25 16.79 -8.43
CA SER A 65 -3.60 16.22 -9.74
C SER A 65 -2.65 16.69 -10.84
N LYS A 66 -2.29 17.97 -10.83
CA LYS A 66 -1.37 18.56 -11.79
C LYS A 66 0.04 18.00 -11.62
N THR A 67 0.57 18.07 -10.40
CA THR A 67 1.93 17.58 -10.10
C THR A 67 2.06 16.09 -10.39
N PHE A 68 1.04 15.30 -10.08
CA PHE A 68 1.01 13.88 -10.41
C PHE A 68 1.08 13.65 -11.93
N ALA A 69 0.24 14.36 -12.70
CA ALA A 69 0.23 14.22 -14.17
C ALA A 69 1.54 14.63 -14.84
N GLU A 70 2.22 15.63 -14.29
CA GLU A 70 3.50 16.14 -14.85
C GLU A 70 4.71 15.31 -14.43
N ARG A 71 4.73 14.79 -13.20
CA ARG A 71 5.93 14.21 -12.60
C ARG A 71 5.90 12.69 -12.46
N ILE A 72 4.72 12.05 -12.51
CA ILE A 72 4.57 10.63 -12.26
C ILE A 72 4.11 9.90 -13.50
N GLU A 73 4.87 8.89 -13.91
CA GLU A 73 4.49 7.96 -14.96
C GLU A 73 4.17 6.60 -14.34
N GLN A 74 2.88 6.21 -14.39
CA GLN A 74 2.48 4.87 -13.95
C GLN A 74 2.77 3.85 -15.06
N ARG A 75 3.42 2.75 -14.68
CA ARG A 75 3.60 1.56 -15.52
C ARG A 75 3.14 0.32 -14.78
N VAL A 76 2.85 -0.74 -15.52
CA VAL A 76 2.51 -2.04 -14.95
C VAL A 76 3.63 -3.01 -15.26
N VAL A 77 4.01 -3.78 -14.24
CA VAL A 77 5.10 -4.76 -14.31
C VAL A 77 4.55 -6.15 -14.06
N ASP A 78 4.99 -7.12 -14.86
CA ASP A 78 4.83 -8.54 -14.58
C ASP A 78 5.86 -8.95 -13.50
N LEU A 79 5.37 -9.35 -12.32
CA LEU A 79 6.24 -9.71 -11.20
C LEU A 79 7.03 -11.00 -11.42
N ALA A 80 6.60 -11.87 -12.34
CA ALA A 80 7.33 -13.09 -12.66
C ALA A 80 8.53 -12.84 -13.58
N THR A 81 8.39 -11.91 -14.52
CA THR A 81 9.43 -11.63 -15.54
C THR A 81 10.19 -10.34 -15.29
N GLY A 82 9.62 -9.42 -14.53
CA GLY A 82 10.13 -8.06 -14.33
C GLY A 82 9.94 -7.14 -15.54
N GLU A 83 9.12 -7.54 -16.53
CA GLU A 83 8.89 -6.76 -17.74
C GLU A 83 7.71 -5.82 -17.61
N TYR A 84 7.78 -4.70 -18.34
CA TYR A 84 6.62 -3.82 -18.46
C TYR A 84 5.54 -4.45 -19.35
N VAL A 85 4.29 -4.36 -18.91
CA VAL A 85 3.12 -4.80 -19.67
C VAL A 85 2.66 -3.65 -20.58
N ALA A 86 2.83 -3.80 -21.90
CA ALA A 86 2.59 -2.72 -22.86
C ALA A 86 1.12 -2.25 -22.91
N ASP A 87 0.16 -3.20 -22.86
CA ASP A 87 -1.27 -2.93 -23.02
C ASP A 87 -2.03 -2.91 -21.68
N ALA A 88 -1.34 -2.56 -20.59
CA ALA A 88 -1.96 -2.50 -19.27
C ALA A 88 -2.93 -1.29 -19.17
N PRO A 89 -4.08 -1.45 -18.48
CA PRO A 89 -4.98 -0.34 -18.18
C PRO A 89 -4.26 0.76 -17.40
N LYS A 90 -4.52 2.04 -17.75
CA LYS A 90 -3.92 3.19 -17.06
C LYS A 90 -4.31 3.31 -15.58
N ASP A 91 -5.45 2.75 -15.22
CA ASP A 91 -6.00 2.71 -13.85
C ASP A 91 -5.78 1.35 -13.17
N PHE A 92 -4.84 0.54 -13.67
CA PHE A 92 -4.53 -0.77 -13.09
C PHE A 92 -4.18 -0.64 -11.59
N SER A 93 -4.72 -1.56 -10.80
CA SER A 93 -4.45 -1.65 -9.37
C SER A 93 -4.23 -3.09 -8.95
N ALA A 94 -3.02 -3.39 -8.51
CA ALA A 94 -2.67 -4.72 -7.97
C ALA A 94 -3.51 -5.08 -6.73
N ARG A 95 -3.92 -4.08 -5.94
CA ARG A 95 -4.81 -4.28 -4.78
C ARG A 95 -6.20 -4.81 -5.20
N VAL A 96 -6.71 -4.41 -6.36
CA VAL A 96 -7.97 -4.90 -6.91
C VAL A 96 -7.75 -6.24 -7.59
N ALA A 97 -6.76 -6.34 -8.46
CA ALA A 97 -6.42 -7.56 -9.21
C ALA A 97 -6.05 -8.74 -8.29
N GLY A 98 -5.43 -8.47 -7.14
CA GLY A 98 -5.08 -9.50 -6.15
C GLY A 98 -6.29 -10.19 -5.49
N LYS A 99 -7.48 -9.62 -5.61
CA LYS A 99 -8.74 -10.21 -5.14
C LYS A 99 -9.45 -11.08 -6.20
N ASP A 100 -9.04 -10.96 -7.45
CA ASP A 100 -9.58 -11.74 -8.57
C ASP A 100 -8.74 -13.01 -8.75
N PRO A 101 -9.31 -14.21 -8.59
CA PRO A 101 -8.59 -15.47 -8.78
C PRO A 101 -7.95 -15.62 -10.18
N ALA A 102 -8.50 -14.97 -11.21
CA ALA A 102 -7.94 -15.02 -12.57
C ALA A 102 -6.67 -14.17 -12.72
N GLN A 103 -6.56 -13.10 -11.92
CA GLN A 103 -5.46 -12.12 -11.98
C GLN A 103 -4.45 -12.25 -10.82
N SER A 104 -4.72 -13.16 -9.88
CA SER A 104 -3.85 -13.40 -8.72
C SER A 104 -3.17 -14.74 -8.78
N ILE A 105 -2.16 -14.90 -7.94
CA ILE A 105 -1.52 -16.18 -7.62
C ILE A 105 -1.63 -16.45 -6.13
N GLN A 106 -1.82 -17.70 -5.76
CA GLN A 106 -1.71 -18.14 -4.36
C GLN A 106 -0.24 -18.27 -3.99
N ILE A 107 0.11 -17.77 -2.83
CA ILE A 107 1.47 -17.85 -2.28
C ILE A 107 1.53 -19.09 -1.39
N LYS A 108 2.58 -19.88 -1.54
CA LYS A 108 2.79 -21.04 -0.67
C LYS A 108 3.05 -20.56 0.77
N PRO A 109 2.55 -21.28 1.79
CA PRO A 109 2.72 -20.86 3.19
C PRO A 109 4.18 -20.61 3.59
N GLU A 110 5.13 -21.39 3.06
CA GLU A 110 6.56 -21.23 3.32
C GLU A 110 7.17 -19.97 2.70
N ASP A 111 6.56 -19.44 1.62
CA ASP A 111 7.01 -18.26 0.88
C ASP A 111 6.28 -16.99 1.33
N ASP A 112 5.19 -17.12 2.10
CA ASP A 112 4.32 -16.01 2.49
C ASP A 112 4.85 -15.24 3.72
N LEU A 113 6.00 -14.61 3.54
CA LEU A 113 6.65 -13.83 4.59
C LEU A 113 5.84 -12.59 5.00
N ALA A 114 5.04 -12.05 4.09
CA ALA A 114 4.15 -10.92 4.34
C ALA A 114 2.79 -11.31 4.94
N GLY A 115 2.44 -12.62 4.98
CA GLY A 115 1.18 -13.13 5.49
C GLY A 115 -0.04 -12.76 4.64
N ILE A 116 0.13 -12.52 3.33
CA ILE A 116 -0.90 -11.98 2.43
C ILE A 116 -1.67 -13.05 1.65
N LYS A 117 -1.23 -14.32 1.70
CA LYS A 117 -1.84 -15.51 1.09
C LYS A 117 -1.91 -15.50 -0.44
N SER A 118 -2.15 -14.37 -1.06
CA SER A 118 -2.21 -14.21 -2.52
C SER A 118 -1.76 -12.81 -2.92
N ARG A 119 -1.25 -12.68 -4.14
CA ARG A 119 -0.94 -11.38 -4.76
C ARG A 119 -1.36 -11.35 -6.22
N ALA A 120 -1.52 -10.16 -6.77
CA ALA A 120 -1.71 -10.00 -8.21
C ALA A 120 -0.49 -10.51 -8.99
N LYS A 121 -0.70 -10.99 -10.21
CA LYS A 121 0.36 -11.37 -11.17
C LYS A 121 1.17 -10.16 -11.59
N TYR A 122 0.49 -9.02 -11.78
CA TYR A 122 1.04 -7.74 -12.20
C TYR A 122 0.91 -6.72 -11.08
N THR A 123 1.78 -5.70 -11.10
CA THR A 123 1.70 -4.58 -10.17
C THR A 123 1.97 -3.27 -10.87
N GLU A 124 1.33 -2.22 -10.40
CA GLU A 124 1.69 -0.87 -10.80
C GLU A 124 3.00 -0.44 -10.15
N VAL A 125 3.82 0.28 -10.89
CA VAL A 125 5.00 0.99 -10.41
C VAL A 125 4.92 2.44 -10.90
N TYR A 126 5.50 3.37 -10.13
CA TYR A 126 5.43 4.78 -10.46
C TYR A 126 6.85 5.34 -10.65
N LEU A 127 7.12 5.80 -11.85
CA LEU A 127 8.39 6.43 -12.21
C LEU A 127 8.27 7.93 -11.96
N VAL A 128 9.09 8.47 -11.09
CA VAL A 128 9.15 9.90 -10.78
C VAL A 128 10.13 10.56 -11.74
N LYS A 129 9.66 11.53 -12.52
CA LYS A 129 10.48 12.30 -13.44
C LYS A 129 11.14 13.47 -12.71
N GLY A 130 12.45 13.59 -12.84
CA GLY A 130 13.22 14.73 -12.43
C GLY A 130 12.92 15.96 -13.31
N GLU A 131 13.53 17.09 -13.01
CA GLU A 131 13.42 18.32 -13.83
C GLU A 131 14.07 18.16 -15.20
N ASP A 132 15.03 17.28 -15.32
CA ASP A 132 15.71 16.90 -16.57
C ASP A 132 14.93 15.87 -17.42
N GLY A 133 13.73 15.48 -16.97
CA GLY A 133 12.88 14.48 -17.61
C GLY A 133 13.32 13.03 -17.41
N LYS A 134 14.44 12.78 -16.73
CA LYS A 134 14.90 11.43 -16.41
C LYS A 134 14.19 10.89 -15.17
N VAL A 135 14.19 9.57 -15.02
CA VAL A 135 13.67 8.92 -13.82
C VAL A 135 14.60 9.22 -12.64
N SER A 136 14.09 9.92 -11.65
CA SER A 136 14.81 10.27 -10.42
C SER A 136 14.54 9.32 -9.26
N GLN A 137 13.35 8.68 -9.25
CA GLN A 137 12.94 7.72 -8.24
C GLN A 137 11.94 6.71 -8.84
N ILE A 138 11.83 5.57 -8.20
CA ILE A 138 10.84 4.54 -8.52
C ILE A 138 10.05 4.25 -7.26
N ILE A 139 8.71 4.32 -7.35
CA ILE A 139 7.84 4.06 -6.22
C ILE A 139 7.15 2.72 -6.42
N LEU A 140 7.32 1.85 -5.45
CA LEU A 140 6.85 0.48 -5.46
C LEU A 140 5.77 0.31 -4.38
N PRO A 141 4.55 -0.12 -4.73
CA PRO A 141 3.55 -0.53 -3.75
C PRO A 141 4.01 -1.75 -2.97
N MET A 142 3.76 -1.77 -1.70
CA MET A 142 3.93 -2.98 -0.88
C MET A 142 2.80 -3.12 0.12
N HIS A 143 2.55 -4.35 0.56
CA HIS A 143 1.62 -4.62 1.63
C HIS A 143 1.99 -5.90 2.37
N GLY A 144 1.51 -6.01 3.59
CA GLY A 144 1.67 -7.21 4.42
C GLY A 144 0.80 -7.13 5.65
N ASN A 145 0.62 -8.23 6.35
CA ASN A 145 -0.17 -8.27 7.57
C ASN A 145 0.61 -7.64 8.73
N GLY A 146 -0.05 -6.69 9.40
CA GLY A 146 0.33 -6.24 10.71
C GLY A 146 -0.21 -7.15 11.82
N LEU A 147 -0.49 -6.56 12.97
CA LEU A 147 -1.16 -7.28 14.06
C LEU A 147 -2.68 -7.36 13.85
N TRP A 148 -3.30 -6.27 13.42
CA TRP A 148 -4.76 -6.14 13.31
C TRP A 148 -5.27 -6.07 11.88
N SER A 149 -4.46 -5.60 10.96
CA SER A 149 -4.88 -5.37 9.58
C SER A 149 -3.77 -5.59 8.57
N VAL A 150 -4.15 -5.65 7.29
CA VAL A 150 -3.19 -5.49 6.21
C VAL A 150 -2.73 -4.03 6.19
N MET A 151 -1.43 -3.84 6.18
CA MET A 151 -0.77 -2.54 6.06
C MET A 151 -0.39 -2.32 4.60
N TYR A 152 -0.92 -1.26 3.98
CA TYR A 152 -0.59 -0.87 2.60
C TYR A 152 0.32 0.34 2.61
N GLY A 153 1.38 0.29 1.85
CA GLY A 153 2.36 1.36 1.77
C GLY A 153 3.02 1.49 0.41
N PHE A 154 3.84 2.51 0.29
CA PHE A 154 4.72 2.75 -0.83
C PHE A 154 6.16 2.88 -0.35
N VAL A 155 7.08 2.35 -1.13
CA VAL A 155 8.53 2.56 -0.96
C VAL A 155 9.06 3.29 -2.19
N ALA A 156 9.65 4.46 -1.99
CA ALA A 156 10.39 5.17 -3.02
C ALA A 156 11.86 4.75 -2.94
N ILE A 157 12.42 4.35 -4.07
CA ILE A 157 13.84 3.96 -4.19
C ILE A 157 14.52 4.80 -5.25
N GLN A 158 15.83 4.94 -5.16
CA GLN A 158 16.64 5.54 -6.22
C GLN A 158 16.68 4.66 -7.47
N PRO A 159 17.08 5.21 -8.63
CA PRO A 159 17.24 4.43 -9.85
C PRO A 159 18.28 3.31 -9.75
N ASP A 160 19.13 3.31 -8.71
CA ASP A 160 20.08 2.23 -8.40
C ASP A 160 19.39 0.92 -8.02
N GLY A 161 18.06 0.95 -7.76
CA GLY A 161 17.28 -0.20 -7.34
C GLY A 161 17.61 -0.70 -5.93
N ASN A 162 18.26 0.13 -5.09
CA ASN A 162 18.77 -0.27 -3.78
C ASN A 162 18.52 0.75 -2.67
N THR A 163 18.75 2.03 -2.92
CA THR A 163 18.70 3.07 -1.89
C THR A 163 17.27 3.56 -1.70
N ILE A 164 16.77 3.53 -0.47
CA ILE A 164 15.44 4.01 -0.11
C ILE A 164 15.46 5.54 0.00
N ASN A 165 14.57 6.21 -0.72
CA ASN A 165 14.33 7.65 -0.63
C ASN A 165 13.19 8.00 0.33
N GLY A 166 12.25 7.08 0.54
CA GLY A 166 11.13 7.27 1.44
C GLY A 166 10.24 6.05 1.52
N ILE A 167 9.47 5.99 2.59
CA ILE A 167 8.37 5.04 2.73
C ILE A 167 7.15 5.78 3.26
N ASN A 168 5.96 5.29 2.98
CA ASN A 168 4.77 5.62 3.76
C ASN A 168 3.83 4.42 3.87
N TYR A 169 3.06 4.38 4.96
CA TYR A 169 1.93 3.49 5.13
C TYR A 169 0.67 4.34 5.12
N TYR A 170 -0.15 4.21 4.08
CA TYR A 170 -1.31 5.06 3.84
C TYR A 170 -2.64 4.43 4.25
N ASP A 171 -2.67 3.12 4.44
CA ASP A 171 -3.87 2.38 4.85
C ASP A 171 -3.47 1.25 5.79
N GLN A 172 -3.91 1.37 7.04
CA GLN A 172 -3.61 0.42 8.11
C GLN A 172 -4.64 0.56 9.24
N GLY A 173 -4.86 -0.48 10.01
CA GLY A 173 -5.78 -0.52 11.15
C GLY A 173 -5.09 -0.90 12.45
N GLU A 174 -3.80 -0.58 12.58
CA GLU A 174 -3.02 -0.83 13.79
C GLU A 174 -3.40 0.14 14.90
N THR A 175 -3.11 -0.22 16.14
CA THR A 175 -3.49 0.58 17.32
C THR A 175 -2.77 1.93 17.34
N PRO A 176 -3.50 3.08 17.37
CA PRO A 176 -2.91 4.41 17.49
C PRO A 176 -1.97 4.51 18.71
N GLY A 177 -0.84 5.19 18.53
CA GLY A 177 0.19 5.32 19.57
C GLY A 177 1.04 4.07 19.81
N LEU A 178 0.75 2.97 19.13
CA LEU A 178 1.51 1.72 19.14
C LEU A 178 1.88 1.32 17.71
N GLY A 179 1.23 0.29 17.14
CA GLY A 179 1.48 -0.16 15.77
C GLY A 179 1.12 0.89 14.71
N GLY A 180 0.14 1.76 14.98
CA GLY A 180 -0.24 2.87 14.11
C GLY A 180 0.89 3.89 13.86
N GLU A 181 1.93 3.89 14.70
CA GLU A 181 3.12 4.72 14.51
C GLU A 181 3.95 4.37 13.27
N ILE A 182 3.62 3.29 12.53
CA ILE A 182 4.16 3.08 11.18
C ILE A 182 3.79 4.22 10.22
N GLY A 183 2.69 4.93 10.50
CA GLY A 183 2.27 6.13 9.78
C GLY A 183 3.00 7.41 10.23
N ASN A 184 3.80 7.36 11.29
CA ASN A 184 4.51 8.53 11.83
C ASN A 184 5.70 8.91 10.93
N PRO A 185 5.72 10.14 10.36
CA PRO A 185 6.80 10.60 9.49
C PRO A 185 8.20 10.50 10.12
N LEU A 186 8.33 10.72 11.44
CA LEU A 186 9.61 10.61 12.13
C LEU A 186 10.14 9.17 12.16
N TRP A 187 9.26 8.19 12.22
CA TRP A 187 9.68 6.79 12.13
C TRP A 187 9.98 6.40 10.68
N GLN A 188 9.13 6.81 9.74
CA GLN A 188 9.32 6.57 8.31
C GLN A 188 10.64 7.16 7.78
N GLN A 189 11.03 8.33 8.29
CA GLN A 189 12.28 8.99 7.92
C GLN A 189 13.53 8.16 8.25
N LYS A 190 13.46 7.23 9.22
CA LYS A 190 14.58 6.33 9.55
C LYS A 190 14.96 5.38 8.42
N PHE A 191 14.09 5.19 7.44
CA PHE A 191 14.36 4.37 6.25
C PHE A 191 15.12 5.13 5.16
N VAL A 192 15.08 6.45 5.16
CA VAL A 192 15.73 7.29 4.13
C VAL A 192 17.23 7.07 4.14
N GLY A 193 17.79 6.77 2.97
CA GLY A 193 19.20 6.47 2.79
C GLY A 193 19.61 5.03 3.14
N LYS A 194 18.68 4.21 3.68
CA LYS A 194 18.95 2.79 3.90
C LYS A 194 18.99 2.04 2.60
N LYS A 195 19.78 0.95 2.59
CA LYS A 195 19.91 0.07 1.43
C LYS A 195 19.10 -1.21 1.64
N LEU A 196 18.42 -1.62 0.58
CA LEU A 196 17.65 -2.86 0.57
C LEU A 196 18.54 -4.11 0.53
N PHE A 197 19.64 -4.03 -0.26
CA PHE A 197 20.52 -5.15 -0.54
C PHE A 197 21.96 -4.80 -0.13
N ASN A 198 22.69 -5.79 0.35
CA ASN A 198 24.11 -5.69 0.63
C ASN A 198 24.97 -5.75 -0.66
N GLU A 199 26.30 -5.67 -0.51
CA GLU A 199 27.26 -5.72 -1.62
C GLU A 199 27.19 -7.03 -2.44
N GLN A 200 26.72 -8.13 -1.84
CA GLN A 200 26.54 -9.41 -2.50
C GLN A 200 25.17 -9.52 -3.21
N GLY A 201 24.36 -8.45 -3.20
CA GLY A 201 23.03 -8.42 -3.79
C GLY A 201 21.96 -9.20 -3.01
N LYS A 202 22.25 -9.60 -1.78
CA LYS A 202 21.29 -10.25 -0.89
C LYS A 202 20.47 -9.20 -0.17
N PHE A 203 19.17 -9.44 0.01
CA PHE A 203 18.32 -8.59 0.83
C PHE A 203 18.88 -8.51 2.26
N ALA A 204 19.01 -7.29 2.76
CA ALA A 204 19.71 -7.01 4.02
C ALA A 204 18.97 -6.02 4.93
N LEU A 205 17.97 -5.25 4.41
CA LEU A 205 17.20 -4.34 5.23
C LEU A 205 16.52 -5.12 6.36
N HIS A 206 16.71 -4.66 7.59
CA HIS A 206 16.06 -5.28 8.74
C HIS A 206 15.48 -4.26 9.71
N VAL A 207 14.25 -4.56 10.16
CA VAL A 207 13.48 -3.79 11.12
C VAL A 207 13.41 -4.56 12.42
N GLY A 208 14.12 -4.11 13.45
CA GLY A 208 14.22 -4.85 14.70
C GLY A 208 14.67 -3.98 15.88
N LYS A 209 14.64 -4.53 17.08
CA LYS A 209 15.14 -3.84 18.27
C LYS A 209 16.65 -3.64 18.17
N GLY A 210 17.11 -2.39 18.24
CA GLY A 210 18.54 -2.03 18.15
C GLY A 210 19.13 -2.21 16.75
N ALA A 211 18.30 -2.39 15.73
CA ALA A 211 18.72 -2.57 14.34
C ALA A 211 19.46 -1.34 13.79
N SER A 212 19.20 -0.14 14.32
CA SER A 212 19.86 1.11 13.92
C SER A 212 21.37 1.15 14.18
N SER A 213 21.94 0.16 14.87
CA SER A 213 23.38 -0.06 14.95
C SER A 213 24.00 -0.36 13.59
N ASP A 214 23.28 -1.08 12.73
CA ASP A 214 23.58 -1.17 11.31
C ASP A 214 23.13 0.11 10.59
N LYS A 215 24.11 0.92 10.21
CA LYS A 215 23.82 2.22 9.60
C LYS A 215 23.28 2.12 8.19
N GLU A 216 23.61 1.06 7.46
CA GLU A 216 23.23 0.89 6.07
C GLU A 216 21.87 0.20 5.90
N HIS A 217 21.56 -0.81 6.73
CA HIS A 217 20.39 -1.66 6.51
C HIS A 217 19.43 -1.71 7.69
N GLY A 218 19.82 -1.21 8.87
CA GLY A 218 19.04 -1.38 10.09
C GLY A 218 18.09 -0.21 10.39
N VAL A 219 16.84 -0.54 10.76
CA VAL A 219 15.83 0.40 11.25
C VAL A 219 15.26 -0.11 12.57
N ASP A 220 15.24 0.74 13.60
CA ASP A 220 14.67 0.36 14.88
C ASP A 220 13.15 0.14 14.77
N ALA A 221 12.73 -1.00 15.29
CA ALA A 221 11.32 -1.35 15.46
C ALA A 221 10.59 -0.33 16.36
N LEU A 222 9.29 -0.25 16.20
CA LEU A 222 8.41 0.54 17.07
C LEU A 222 8.40 -0.05 18.48
N SER A 223 8.64 0.79 19.48
CA SER A 223 8.55 0.40 20.87
C SER A 223 7.10 0.03 21.23
N GLY A 224 6.91 -1.11 21.90
CA GLY A 224 5.58 -1.59 22.27
C GLY A 224 4.75 -2.19 21.11
N ALA A 225 5.27 -2.24 19.87
CA ALA A 225 4.56 -2.75 18.70
C ALA A 225 5.40 -3.76 17.89
N SER A 226 5.97 -4.74 18.59
CA SER A 226 6.87 -5.74 17.99
C SER A 226 6.21 -6.58 16.89
N LEU A 227 4.92 -6.91 17.03
CA LEU A 227 4.21 -7.71 16.02
C LEU A 227 3.94 -6.91 14.75
N THR A 228 3.54 -5.63 14.88
CA THR A 228 3.42 -4.73 13.73
C THR A 228 4.77 -4.53 13.04
N SER A 229 5.84 -4.31 13.81
CA SER A 229 7.20 -4.18 13.26
C SER A 229 7.66 -5.45 12.55
N LYS A 230 7.30 -6.64 13.06
CA LYS A 230 7.54 -7.92 12.39
C LYS A 230 6.75 -8.01 11.07
N GLY A 231 5.52 -7.51 11.04
CA GLY A 231 4.72 -7.43 9.82
C GLY A 231 5.34 -6.50 8.77
N VAL A 232 5.92 -5.36 9.21
CA VAL A 232 6.69 -4.47 8.34
C VAL A 232 7.90 -5.22 7.76
N GLN A 233 8.70 -5.90 8.60
CA GLN A 233 9.81 -6.71 8.13
C GLN A 233 9.38 -7.75 7.12
N GLY A 234 8.33 -8.54 7.43
CA GLY A 234 7.82 -9.56 6.51
C GLY A 234 7.33 -8.99 5.17
N SER A 235 6.80 -7.75 5.17
CA SER A 235 6.44 -7.04 3.93
C SER A 235 7.69 -6.78 3.08
N PHE A 236 8.77 -6.29 3.69
CA PHE A 236 10.03 -6.07 2.98
C PHE A 236 10.65 -7.38 2.52
N ASP A 237 10.70 -8.41 3.37
CA ASP A 237 11.25 -9.73 3.05
C ASP A 237 10.57 -10.35 1.82
N TYR A 238 9.24 -10.21 1.74
CA TYR A 238 8.47 -10.73 0.62
C TYR A 238 8.64 -9.89 -0.65
N TRP A 239 8.38 -8.57 -0.55
CA TRP A 239 8.33 -7.71 -1.74
C TRP A 239 9.70 -7.46 -2.36
N PHE A 240 10.77 -7.49 -1.56
CA PHE A 240 12.16 -7.37 -2.04
C PHE A 240 12.89 -8.72 -2.06
N GLY A 241 12.14 -9.82 -1.92
CA GLY A 241 12.57 -11.20 -2.16
C GLY A 241 12.28 -11.67 -3.59
N GLU A 242 12.57 -12.94 -3.85
CA GLU A 242 12.46 -13.57 -5.19
C GLU A 242 11.03 -13.56 -5.74
N ASN A 243 10.04 -13.67 -4.88
CA ASN A 243 8.61 -13.67 -5.24
C ASN A 243 8.00 -12.28 -5.44
N GLY A 244 8.78 -11.21 -5.21
CA GLY A 244 8.37 -9.82 -5.31
C GLY A 244 9.02 -9.09 -6.48
N TYR A 245 9.73 -8.00 -6.17
CA TYR A 245 10.30 -7.08 -7.16
C TYR A 245 11.68 -7.48 -7.70
N ILE A 246 12.33 -8.53 -7.22
CA ILE A 246 13.67 -8.92 -7.67
C ILE A 246 13.80 -9.03 -9.20
N PRO A 247 12.86 -9.68 -9.93
CA PRO A 247 12.98 -9.74 -11.39
C PRO A 247 12.99 -8.35 -12.05
N TYR A 248 12.15 -7.44 -11.56
CA TYR A 248 12.07 -6.06 -12.05
C TYR A 248 13.33 -5.25 -11.70
N LEU A 249 13.80 -5.31 -10.46
CA LEU A 249 14.98 -4.58 -9.99
C LEU A 249 16.26 -5.03 -10.72
N ASN A 250 16.38 -6.32 -11.02
CA ASN A 250 17.49 -6.85 -11.81
C ASN A 250 17.51 -6.28 -13.23
N LYS A 251 16.33 -6.12 -13.85
CA LYS A 251 16.23 -5.49 -15.18
C LYS A 251 16.56 -4.00 -15.15
N LEU A 252 16.14 -3.28 -14.11
CA LEU A 252 16.52 -1.87 -13.92
C LEU A 252 18.03 -1.69 -13.85
N LYS A 253 18.72 -2.53 -13.05
CA LYS A 253 20.18 -2.50 -12.94
C LYS A 253 20.85 -2.80 -14.28
N SER A 254 20.32 -3.74 -15.05
CA SER A 254 20.86 -4.08 -16.39
C SER A 254 20.63 -2.96 -17.40
N ALA A 255 19.52 -2.25 -17.35
CA ALA A 255 19.20 -1.14 -18.24
C ALA A 255 19.96 0.15 -17.91
N GLY A 256 20.28 0.38 -16.64
CA GLY A 256 21.08 1.53 -16.19
C GLY A 256 22.59 1.36 -16.40
N ALA A 257 23.04 0.16 -16.75
CA ALA A 257 24.44 -0.13 -17.09
C ALA A 257 24.76 0.05 -18.59
N GLN A 258 23.78 0.46 -19.41
CA GLN A 258 23.90 0.85 -20.79
C GLN A 258 23.76 2.38 -20.93
#